data_5d4d4c5196c2a7b60dcf6f7c77a185a5
#
_entry.id   5d4d4c5196c2a7b60dcf6f7c77a185a5
#
_cell.length_a   1.000
_cell.length_b   1.000
_cell.length_c   1.000
_cell.angle_alpha   90.00
_cell.angle_beta   90.00
_cell.angle_gamma   90.00
#
_symmetry.space_group_name_H-M   'P 1'
#
loop_
_entity.id
_entity.type
_entity.pdbx_description
1 polymer ?
#
loop_
_entity_poly.entity_id
_entity_poly.type
_entity_poly.pdbx_seq_one_letter_code
_entity_poly.pdbx_strand_id
1 'polypeptide(L)'
;MENNEKLKALLSKDYMPIIYKNIKKYRKESGMSLMEVAEILDMSHDYLRRIESNNDKIKTCSLKLLIKFSILYNKPLDDFLNE
;
A
#
# COMPACT_ATOMS: atom_id res chain seq x y z
N MET A 1 28.44 -6.56 -5.29
CA MET A 1 27.73 -5.91 -6.38
C MET A 1 26.50 -5.20 -5.86
N GLU A 2 26.18 -4.07 -6.45
CA GLU A 2 25.08 -3.23 -5.99
C GLU A 2 23.73 -3.94 -5.96
N ASN A 3 23.41 -4.70 -7.00
CA ASN A 3 22.14 -5.42 -7.06
C ASN A 3 22.01 -6.49 -5.98
N ASN A 4 23.10 -7.14 -5.61
CA ASN A 4 23.08 -8.13 -4.54
C ASN A 4 22.86 -7.49 -3.17
N GLU A 5 23.41 -6.31 -2.97
CA GLU A 5 23.22 -5.57 -1.72
C GLU A 5 21.77 -5.12 -1.58
N LYS A 6 21.17 -4.64 -2.68
CA LYS A 6 19.75 -4.25 -2.68
C LYS A 6 18.85 -5.45 -2.40
N LEU A 7 19.17 -6.59 -2.98
CA LEU A 7 18.38 -7.81 -2.75
C LEU A 7 18.49 -8.26 -1.29
N LYS A 8 19.67 -8.22 -0.71
CA LYS A 8 19.85 -8.57 0.69
C LYS A 8 19.06 -7.63 1.60
N ALA A 9 19.07 -6.33 1.30
CA ALA A 9 18.32 -5.36 2.07
C ALA A 9 16.82 -5.64 1.98
N LEU A 10 16.32 -5.97 0.80
CA LEU A 10 14.92 -6.32 0.61
C LEU A 10 14.53 -7.57 1.39
N LEU A 11 15.40 -8.59 1.40
CA LEU A 11 15.13 -9.85 2.11
C LEU A 11 15.16 -9.67 3.62
N SER A 12 15.91 -8.69 4.13
CA SER A 12 16.02 -8.44 5.55
C SER A 12 15.01 -7.45 6.09
N LYS A 13 14.27 -6.77 5.21
CA LYS A 13 13.34 -5.72 5.60
C LYS A 13 11.94 -6.07 5.12
N ASP A 14 10.96 -5.95 6.02
CA ASP A 14 9.57 -6.11 5.67
C ASP A 14 9.02 -4.76 5.21
N TYR A 15 8.71 -4.66 3.92
CA TYR A 15 8.16 -3.45 3.33
C TYR A 15 6.65 -3.31 3.51
N MET A 16 5.96 -4.37 3.90
CA MET A 16 4.50 -4.33 3.96
C MET A 16 3.95 -3.27 4.93
N PRO A 17 4.50 -3.11 6.15
CA PRO A 17 4.03 -2.04 7.04
C PRO A 17 4.20 -0.65 6.43
N ILE A 18 5.28 -0.42 5.69
CA ILE A 18 5.55 0.85 5.02
C ILE A 18 4.49 1.09 3.94
N ILE A 19 4.21 0.07 3.13
CA ILE A 19 3.23 0.15 2.06
C ILE A 19 1.84 0.46 2.64
N TYR A 20 1.42 -0.25 3.68
CA TYR A 20 0.10 -0.04 4.30
C TYR A 20 -0.03 1.36 4.87
N LYS A 21 1.01 1.84 5.52
CA LYS A 21 1.05 3.20 6.07
C LYS A 21 0.90 4.25 4.97
N ASN A 22 1.58 4.04 3.85
CA ASN A 22 1.52 4.97 2.73
C ASN A 22 0.17 4.94 2.04
N ILE A 23 -0.45 3.78 1.91
CA ILE A 23 -1.81 3.67 1.36
C ILE A 23 -2.77 4.55 2.15
N LYS A 24 -2.74 4.45 3.47
CA LYS A 24 -3.58 5.26 4.34
C LYS A 24 -3.24 6.74 4.24
N LYS A 25 -1.95 7.07 4.24
CA LYS A 25 -1.48 8.45 4.15
C LYS A 25 -1.96 9.12 2.87
N TYR A 26 -1.81 8.45 1.72
CA TYR A 26 -2.21 9.03 0.45
C TYR A 26 -3.71 9.15 0.32
N ARG A 27 -4.47 8.22 0.91
CA ARG A 27 -5.91 8.35 0.95
C ARG A 27 -6.33 9.63 1.71
N LYS A 28 -5.74 9.84 2.88
CA LYS A 28 -6.04 11.04 3.67
C LYS A 28 -5.63 12.31 2.95
N GLU A 29 -4.50 12.29 2.28
CA GLU A 29 -4.03 13.45 1.51
C GLU A 29 -4.97 13.77 0.35
N SER A 30 -5.60 12.75 -0.23
CA SER A 30 -6.53 12.93 -1.33
C SER A 30 -7.91 13.42 -0.89
N GLY A 31 -8.16 13.44 0.42
CA GLY A 31 -9.45 13.86 0.96
C GLY A 31 -10.56 12.84 0.82
N MET A 32 -10.25 11.62 0.42
CA MET A 32 -11.26 10.58 0.24
C MET A 32 -11.52 9.81 1.52
N SER A 33 -12.78 9.45 1.75
CA SER A 33 -13.14 8.57 2.85
C SER A 33 -12.78 7.13 2.49
N LEU A 34 -12.69 6.31 3.52
CA LEU A 34 -12.43 4.88 3.34
C LEU A 34 -13.52 4.24 2.49
N MET A 35 -14.78 4.62 2.74
CA MET A 35 -15.92 4.08 2.02
C MET A 35 -15.89 4.47 0.53
N GLU A 36 -15.55 5.72 0.23
CA GLU A 36 -15.42 6.17 -1.15
C GLU A 36 -14.40 5.37 -1.93
N VAL A 37 -13.23 5.17 -1.33
CA VAL A 37 -12.15 4.43 -1.98
C VAL A 37 -12.54 2.97 -2.18
N ALA A 38 -13.16 2.35 -1.18
CA ALA A 38 -13.62 0.97 -1.30
C ALA A 38 -14.61 0.81 -2.45
N GLU A 39 -15.56 1.75 -2.60
CA GLU A 39 -16.49 1.74 -3.70
C GLU A 39 -15.80 1.88 -5.05
N ILE A 40 -14.90 2.84 -5.17
CA ILE A 40 -14.18 3.11 -6.43
C ILE A 40 -13.39 1.89 -6.87
N LEU A 41 -12.74 1.23 -5.92
CA LEU A 41 -11.90 0.08 -6.22
C LEU A 41 -12.64 -1.26 -6.21
N ASP A 42 -13.96 -1.21 -6.01
CA ASP A 42 -14.82 -2.40 -5.97
C ASP A 42 -14.30 -3.44 -4.98
N MET A 43 -14.05 -3.00 -3.77
CA MET A 43 -13.60 -3.87 -2.70
C MET A 43 -14.42 -3.61 -1.43
N SER A 44 -14.37 -4.56 -0.49
CA SER A 44 -15.12 -4.38 0.74
C SER A 44 -14.47 -3.30 1.62
N HIS A 45 -15.30 -2.54 2.28
CA HIS A 45 -14.88 -1.53 3.25
C HIS A 45 -14.02 -2.15 4.36
N ASP A 46 -14.41 -3.32 4.82
CA ASP A 46 -13.70 -4.01 5.89
C ASP A 46 -12.29 -4.45 5.45
N TYR A 47 -12.17 -4.95 4.21
CA TYR A 47 -10.88 -5.36 3.68
C TYR A 47 -9.92 -4.17 3.56
N LEU A 48 -10.42 -3.05 3.02
CA LEU A 48 -9.59 -1.85 2.91
C LEU A 48 -9.15 -1.34 4.29
N ARG A 49 -10.07 -1.35 5.26
CA ARG A 49 -9.75 -0.95 6.62
C ARG A 49 -8.64 -1.82 7.21
N ARG A 50 -8.68 -3.13 6.95
CA ARG A 50 -7.64 -4.05 7.42
C ARG A 50 -6.29 -3.77 6.78
N ILE A 51 -6.27 -3.46 5.48
CA ILE A 51 -5.03 -3.09 4.79
C ILE A 51 -4.42 -1.86 5.46
N GLU A 52 -5.23 -0.81 5.68
CA GLU A 52 -4.72 0.43 6.25
C GLU A 52 -4.33 0.31 7.72
N SER A 53 -4.91 -0.63 8.43
CA SER A 53 -4.60 -0.80 9.85
C SER A 53 -3.31 -1.58 10.10
N ASN A 54 -2.67 -2.07 9.05
CA ASN A 54 -1.48 -2.90 9.16
C ASN A 54 -1.76 -4.15 10.01
N ASN A 55 -2.89 -4.78 9.76
CA ASN A 55 -3.32 -5.95 10.49
C ASN A 55 -2.50 -7.18 10.07
N ASP A 56 -1.98 -7.91 11.05
CA ASP A 56 -1.14 -9.09 10.82
C ASP A 56 -1.84 -10.18 10.01
N LYS A 57 -3.16 -10.17 9.98
CA LYS A 57 -3.93 -11.15 9.21
C LYS A 57 -3.84 -10.92 7.72
N ILE A 58 -3.49 -9.70 7.29
CA ILE A 58 -3.28 -9.38 5.88
C ILE A 58 -1.79 -9.36 5.64
N LYS A 59 -1.29 -10.42 5.02
CA LYS A 59 0.14 -10.62 4.88
C LYS A 59 0.74 -9.98 3.64
N THR A 60 -0.08 -9.78 2.61
CA THR A 60 0.40 -9.21 1.35
C THR A 60 -0.67 -8.35 0.70
N CYS A 61 -0.20 -7.43 -0.13
CA CYS A 61 -1.04 -6.64 -1.01
C CYS A 61 -0.69 -7.07 -2.44
N SER A 62 -1.68 -7.43 -3.25
CA SER A 62 -1.39 -7.83 -4.62
C SER A 62 -0.82 -6.66 -5.41
N LEU A 63 0.01 -6.97 -6.39
CA LEU A 63 0.56 -5.94 -7.27
C LEU A 63 -0.56 -5.19 -7.99
N LYS A 64 -1.58 -5.91 -8.44
CA LYS A 64 -2.72 -5.30 -9.11
C LYS A 64 -3.41 -4.27 -8.22
N LEU A 65 -3.59 -4.59 -6.95
CA LEU A 65 -4.21 -3.68 -5.99
C LEU A 65 -3.31 -2.46 -5.77
N LEU A 66 -2.02 -2.66 -5.64
CA LEU A 66 -1.08 -1.56 -5.47
C LEU A 66 -1.08 -0.63 -6.67
N ILE A 67 -1.17 -1.18 -7.88
CA ILE A 67 -1.31 -0.39 -9.10
C ILE A 67 -2.59 0.44 -9.06
N LYS A 68 -3.69 -0.13 -8.59
CA LYS A 68 -4.94 0.60 -8.44
C LYS A 68 -4.79 1.80 -7.50
N PHE A 69 -4.13 1.61 -6.37
CA PHE A 69 -3.87 2.73 -5.44
C PHE A 69 -2.96 3.77 -6.09
N SER A 70 -1.94 3.33 -6.81
CA SER A 70 -1.02 4.24 -7.51
C SER A 70 -1.77 5.16 -8.47
N ILE A 71 -2.68 4.59 -9.25
CA ILE A 71 -3.48 5.35 -10.21
C ILE A 71 -4.45 6.27 -9.48
N LEU A 72 -5.17 5.75 -8.48
CA LEU A 72 -6.19 6.50 -7.77
C LEU A 72 -5.61 7.72 -7.05
N TYR A 73 -4.48 7.54 -6.37
CA TYR A 73 -3.85 8.62 -5.60
C TYR A 73 -2.85 9.43 -6.40
N ASN A 74 -2.64 9.08 -7.67
CA ASN A 74 -1.68 9.75 -8.55
C ASN A 74 -0.28 9.79 -7.92
N LYS A 75 0.17 8.63 -7.46
CA LYS A 75 1.50 8.46 -6.86
C LYS A 75 2.23 7.32 -7.58
N PRO A 76 3.51 7.50 -7.93
CA PRO A 76 4.26 6.39 -8.52
C PRO A 76 4.40 5.25 -7.52
N LEU A 77 4.53 4.03 -8.04
CA LEU A 77 4.64 2.84 -7.19
C LEU A 77 5.77 2.96 -6.16
N ASP A 78 6.88 3.57 -6.56
CA ASP A 78 8.04 3.74 -5.69
C ASP A 78 7.71 4.52 -4.41
N ASP A 79 6.77 5.47 -4.50
CA ASP A 79 6.41 6.28 -3.35
C ASP A 79 5.79 5.46 -2.23
N PHE A 80 5.17 4.33 -2.56
CA PHE A 80 4.60 3.45 -1.54
C PHE A 80 5.66 2.73 -0.72
N LEU A 81 6.90 2.72 -1.18
CA LEU A 81 8.02 2.09 -0.48
C LEU A 81 8.83 3.07 0.37
N ASN A 82 8.53 4.36 0.29
CA ASN A 82 9.25 5.39 1.02
C ASN A 82 8.74 5.52 2.47
N GLU A 83 9.67 5.57 3.38
CA GLU A 83 9.33 5.77 4.80
C GLU A 83 8.97 7.25 5.12
#